data_c2e78e3d514a1b58efe8a5734e41cd33
#
_entry.id   c2e78e3d514a1b58efe8a5734e41cd33
#
_cell.length_a   1.000
_cell.length_b   1.000
_cell.length_c   1.000
_cell.angle_alpha   90.00
_cell.angle_beta   90.00
_cell.angle_gamma   90.00
#
_symmetry.space_group_name_H-M   'P 1'
#
loop_
_entity.id
_entity.type
_entity.pdbx_description
1 polymer ?
#
loop_
_entity_poly.entity_id
_entity_poly.type
_entity_poly.pdbx_seq_one_letter_code
_entity_poly.pdbx_strand_id
1 'polypeptide(L)'
;MRILFIGPPLYGLLYPVISLAQAFRVNGHEVVVASAGKFTHKAADAGLVVFDAAPGLDSEAGYRHQEELRKKSNTVGHFSFFSDEMADRLVDFAGQWHPDLIVYPPLGLAGPLIAAKYGIPSVMQTVGFAHTSAHIQMVTRSLGNAYRRHGVSGPPRDLAWIDVTPPSMSILKNDGEPVISMRYVPYNGGAVREPWWDRAPGRKRLLISLGTVKPMVDGLDLISWVMDSANEVEADIILQLAMNARAGLRKLPSNVRLVEWIPMGVFLNG
;
A
#
# COMPACT_ATOMS: atom_id res chain seq x y z
N MET A 1 19.08 15.22 5.06
CA MET A 1 18.97 13.85 5.64
C MET A 1 18.75 12.87 4.52
N ARG A 2 19.23 11.65 4.66
CA ARG A 2 18.89 10.50 3.83
C ARG A 2 17.72 9.75 4.46
N ILE A 3 16.62 9.64 3.76
CA ILE A 3 15.39 9.04 4.29
C ILE A 3 15.01 7.83 3.44
N LEU A 4 14.93 6.67 4.07
CA LEU A 4 14.54 5.42 3.42
C LEU A 4 13.07 5.11 3.74
N PHE A 5 12.23 5.11 2.70
CA PHE A 5 10.85 4.67 2.77
C PHE A 5 10.74 3.20 2.41
N ILE A 6 10.07 2.41 3.23
CA ILE A 6 9.76 1.01 2.92
C ILE A 6 8.34 0.95 2.36
N GLY A 7 8.21 0.53 1.11
CA GLY A 7 6.91 0.38 0.43
C GLY A 7 6.72 -1.07 -0.02
N PRO A 8 6.13 -1.95 0.80
CA PRO A 8 5.84 -3.32 0.37
C PRO A 8 5.09 -3.34 -0.96
N PRO A 9 5.28 -4.38 -1.82
CA PRO A 9 4.79 -4.41 -3.19
C PRO A 9 3.29 -4.70 -3.30
N LEU A 10 2.50 -3.82 -2.67
CA LEU A 10 1.04 -3.75 -2.71
C LEU A 10 0.61 -2.29 -2.81
N TYR A 11 -0.36 -1.96 -3.66
CA TYR A 11 -0.86 -0.59 -3.83
C TYR A 11 -1.27 0.08 -2.52
N GLY A 12 -2.00 -0.64 -1.66
CA GLY A 12 -2.47 -0.12 -0.37
C GLY A 12 -1.37 0.14 0.66
N LEU A 13 -0.14 -0.32 0.44
CA LEU A 13 1.01 -0.12 1.32
C LEU A 13 2.05 0.84 0.73
N LEU A 14 2.27 0.80 -0.59
CA LEU A 14 3.20 1.68 -1.26
C LEU A 14 2.63 3.08 -1.49
N TYR A 15 1.42 3.19 -2.04
CA TYR A 15 0.86 4.49 -2.44
C TYR A 15 0.63 5.47 -1.28
N PRO A 16 0.19 5.04 -0.09
CA PRO A 16 0.05 5.95 1.05
C PRO A 16 1.33 6.66 1.48
N VAL A 17 2.50 6.05 1.27
CA VAL A 17 3.78 6.67 1.69
C VAL A 17 4.37 7.58 0.61
N ILE A 18 3.89 7.53 -0.63
CA ILE A 18 4.45 8.31 -1.76
C ILE A 18 4.35 9.81 -1.52
N SER A 19 3.18 10.32 -1.09
CA SER A 19 2.99 11.76 -0.89
C SER A 19 3.90 12.31 0.20
N LEU A 20 4.14 11.58 1.27
CA LEU A 20 5.09 11.97 2.30
C LEU A 20 6.53 11.91 1.77
N ALA A 21 6.90 10.90 1.02
CA ALA A 21 8.21 10.79 0.38
C ALA A 21 8.47 11.96 -0.58
N GLN A 22 7.48 12.36 -1.38
CA GLN A 22 7.56 13.54 -2.24
C GLN A 22 7.72 14.84 -1.42
N ALA A 23 6.98 14.97 -0.30
CA ALA A 23 7.10 16.13 0.58
C ALA A 23 8.51 16.26 1.17
N PHE A 24 9.12 15.18 1.62
CA PHE A 24 10.51 15.20 2.07
C PHE A 24 11.47 15.59 0.95
N ARG A 25 11.29 15.03 -0.25
CA ARG A 25 12.14 15.35 -1.40
C ARG A 25 12.09 16.84 -1.77
N VAL A 26 10.91 17.45 -1.84
CA VAL A 26 10.79 18.88 -2.18
C VAL A 26 11.31 19.79 -1.09
N ASN A 27 11.42 19.30 0.16
CA ASN A 27 12.07 20.01 1.27
C ASN A 27 13.59 19.76 1.33
N GLY A 28 14.19 19.22 0.29
CA GLY A 28 15.65 19.13 0.14
C GLY A 28 16.28 17.90 0.81
N HIS A 29 15.50 16.88 1.18
CA HIS A 29 16.03 15.62 1.68
C HIS A 29 16.37 14.64 0.53
N GLU A 30 17.37 13.81 0.73
CA GLU A 30 17.67 12.69 -0.15
C GLU A 30 16.74 11.53 0.22
N VAL A 31 15.86 11.15 -0.72
CA VAL A 31 14.79 10.17 -0.47
C VAL A 31 14.95 8.98 -1.40
N VAL A 32 14.95 7.79 -0.84
CA VAL A 32 14.84 6.53 -1.57
C VAL A 32 13.61 5.76 -1.09
N VAL A 33 12.81 5.26 -2.02
CA VAL A 33 11.71 4.35 -1.75
C VAL A 33 12.14 2.94 -2.10
N ALA A 34 12.15 2.04 -1.14
CA ALA A 34 12.40 0.63 -1.38
C ALA A 34 11.11 -0.12 -1.61
N SER A 35 11.03 -0.85 -2.71
CA SER A 35 9.90 -1.72 -3.05
C SER A 35 10.41 -2.97 -3.78
N ALA A 36 9.54 -3.73 -4.42
CA ALA A 36 9.95 -4.93 -5.14
C ALA A 36 9.13 -5.18 -6.41
N GLY A 37 9.75 -5.87 -7.37
CA GLY A 37 9.14 -6.28 -8.62
C GLY A 37 8.52 -5.10 -9.38
N LYS A 38 7.32 -5.28 -9.95
CA LYS A 38 6.64 -4.23 -10.72
C LYS A 38 6.32 -2.94 -9.95
N PHE A 39 6.33 -2.99 -8.62
CA PHE A 39 6.04 -1.83 -7.78
C PHE A 39 7.20 -0.84 -7.71
N THR A 40 8.41 -1.24 -8.06
CA THR A 40 9.55 -0.32 -8.24
C THR A 40 9.24 0.73 -9.31
N HIS A 41 8.69 0.30 -10.45
CA HIS A 41 8.26 1.23 -11.51
C HIS A 41 7.13 2.16 -11.03
N LYS A 42 6.20 1.67 -10.20
CA LYS A 42 5.10 2.51 -9.67
C LYS A 42 5.59 3.63 -8.77
N ALA A 43 6.65 3.41 -8.00
CA ALA A 43 7.28 4.47 -7.21
C ALA A 43 8.16 5.39 -8.08
N ALA A 44 8.85 4.85 -9.08
CA ALA A 44 9.61 5.65 -10.04
C ALA A 44 8.71 6.57 -10.88
N ASP A 45 7.53 6.10 -11.31
CA ASP A 45 6.52 6.90 -12.01
C ASP A 45 6.03 8.10 -11.17
N ALA A 46 6.18 8.03 -9.84
CA ALA A 46 5.91 9.15 -8.93
C ALA A 46 7.06 10.17 -8.86
N GLY A 47 8.13 9.99 -9.65
CA GLY A 47 9.31 10.85 -9.68
C GLY A 47 10.26 10.65 -8.50
N LEU A 48 10.26 9.47 -7.87
CA LEU A 48 11.12 9.12 -6.74
C LEU A 48 12.27 8.20 -7.17
N VAL A 49 13.38 8.27 -6.43
CA VAL A 49 14.47 7.28 -6.57
C VAL A 49 14.04 6.00 -5.86
N VAL A 50 14.26 4.86 -6.52
CA VAL A 50 13.76 3.58 -6.04
C VAL A 50 14.87 2.56 -5.91
N PHE A 51 14.84 1.79 -4.83
CA PHE A 51 15.66 0.59 -4.64
C PHE A 51 14.79 -0.65 -4.79
N ASP A 52 15.20 -1.57 -5.68
CA ASP A 52 14.53 -2.88 -5.82
C ASP A 52 15.08 -3.85 -4.77
N ALA A 53 14.29 -4.09 -3.74
CA ALA A 53 14.65 -4.91 -2.62
C ALA A 53 14.42 -6.42 -2.85
N ALA A 54 13.67 -6.81 -3.88
CA ALA A 54 13.49 -8.20 -4.28
C ALA A 54 13.29 -8.29 -5.80
N PRO A 55 14.37 -8.24 -6.60
CA PRO A 55 14.29 -8.31 -8.05
C PRO A 55 13.59 -9.58 -8.53
N GLY A 56 12.65 -9.42 -9.47
CA GLY A 56 11.91 -10.54 -10.03
C GLY A 56 10.76 -11.04 -9.18
N LEU A 57 10.49 -10.46 -8.01
CA LEU A 57 9.35 -10.85 -7.18
C LEU A 57 8.03 -10.62 -7.91
N ASP A 58 7.27 -11.69 -8.13
CA ASP A 58 5.87 -11.62 -8.55
C ASP A 58 4.97 -11.43 -7.32
N SER A 59 4.61 -10.19 -7.05
CA SER A 59 3.79 -9.85 -5.89
C SER A 59 2.36 -10.42 -5.95
N GLU A 60 1.82 -10.64 -7.16
CA GLU A 60 0.48 -11.22 -7.31
C GLU A 60 0.50 -12.73 -7.04
N ALA A 61 1.48 -13.44 -7.60
CA ALA A 61 1.67 -14.86 -7.31
C ALA A 61 2.00 -15.09 -5.83
N GLY A 62 2.88 -14.27 -5.26
CA GLY A 62 3.22 -14.31 -3.84
C GLY A 62 1.99 -14.10 -2.95
N TYR A 63 1.17 -13.09 -3.25
CA TYR A 63 -0.05 -12.82 -2.47
C TYR A 63 -1.05 -14.00 -2.55
N ARG A 64 -1.32 -14.53 -3.75
CA ARG A 64 -2.21 -15.69 -3.93
C ARG A 64 -1.73 -16.90 -3.14
N HIS A 65 -0.44 -17.21 -3.22
CA HIS A 65 0.16 -18.32 -2.47
C HIS A 65 0.00 -18.14 -0.96
N GLN A 66 0.29 -16.95 -0.43
CA GLN A 66 0.12 -16.65 1.00
C GLN A 66 -1.34 -16.75 1.44
N GLU A 67 -2.28 -16.31 0.62
CA GLU A 67 -3.71 -16.41 0.92
C GLU A 67 -4.20 -17.86 0.96
N GLU A 68 -3.70 -18.72 0.06
CA GLU A 68 -3.96 -20.16 0.11
C GLU A 68 -3.43 -20.81 1.40
N LEU A 69 -2.22 -20.44 1.82
CA LEU A 69 -1.64 -20.91 3.08
C LEU A 69 -2.47 -20.44 4.28
N ARG A 70 -2.94 -19.20 4.28
CA ARG A 70 -3.82 -18.67 5.32
C ARG A 70 -5.12 -19.45 5.45
N LYS A 71 -5.75 -19.76 4.32
CA LYS A 71 -7.00 -20.57 4.29
C LYS A 71 -6.80 -21.97 4.86
N LYS A 72 -5.60 -22.56 4.68
CA LYS A 72 -5.29 -23.92 5.15
C LYS A 72 -4.88 -23.98 6.64
N SER A 73 -4.19 -22.98 7.15
CA SER A 73 -3.53 -23.05 8.46
C SER A 73 -3.98 -22.02 9.49
N ASN A 74 -4.85 -21.09 9.11
CA ASN A 74 -5.29 -19.96 9.95
C ASN A 74 -4.13 -19.18 10.60
N THR A 75 -2.97 -19.14 9.95
CA THR A 75 -1.75 -18.51 10.48
C THR A 75 -1.62 -17.05 10.02
N VAL A 76 -1.02 -16.22 10.87
CA VAL A 76 -0.78 -14.80 10.62
C VAL A 76 0.47 -14.55 9.76
N GLY A 77 1.24 -15.60 9.46
CA GLY A 77 2.55 -15.52 8.80
C GLY A 77 2.56 -14.93 7.38
N HIS A 78 1.42 -14.86 6.71
CA HIS A 78 1.33 -14.31 5.36
C HIS A 78 1.61 -12.79 5.29
N PHE A 79 1.45 -12.05 6.38
CA PHE A 79 1.71 -10.61 6.38
C PHE A 79 3.20 -10.26 6.33
N SER A 80 4.08 -11.16 6.77
CA SER A 80 5.53 -10.92 6.77
C SER A 80 6.23 -11.32 5.46
N PHE A 81 5.56 -12.06 4.58
CA PHE A 81 6.19 -12.62 3.37
C PHE A 81 6.96 -11.58 2.56
N PHE A 82 6.31 -10.49 2.15
CA PHE A 82 6.99 -9.47 1.35
C PHE A 82 8.13 -8.79 2.10
N SER A 83 7.97 -8.59 3.40
CA SER A 83 9.03 -8.02 4.23
C SER A 83 10.21 -8.95 4.39
N ASP A 84 10.00 -10.28 4.46
CA ASP A 84 11.07 -11.28 4.53
C ASP A 84 11.83 -11.37 3.20
N GLU A 85 11.12 -11.41 2.06
CA GLU A 85 11.72 -11.40 0.72
C GLU A 85 12.58 -10.15 0.46
N MET A 86 12.20 -9.02 1.03
CA MET A 86 12.92 -7.74 0.88
C MET A 86 14.05 -7.56 1.91
N ALA A 87 14.04 -8.30 3.02
CA ALA A 87 14.83 -7.99 4.22
C ALA A 87 16.33 -7.96 3.97
N ASP A 88 16.90 -9.02 3.37
CA ASP A 88 18.35 -9.18 3.24
C ASP A 88 18.96 -8.06 2.39
N ARG A 89 18.38 -7.82 1.21
CA ARG A 89 18.86 -6.74 0.33
C ARG A 89 18.65 -5.35 0.92
N LEU A 90 17.59 -5.15 1.69
CA LEU A 90 17.33 -3.88 2.39
C LEU A 90 18.33 -3.62 3.51
N VAL A 91 18.70 -4.66 4.27
CA VAL A 91 19.73 -4.56 5.30
C VAL A 91 21.08 -4.20 4.66
N ASP A 92 21.46 -4.89 3.57
CA ASP A 92 22.71 -4.60 2.86
C ASP A 92 22.72 -3.18 2.28
N PHE A 93 21.62 -2.77 1.64
CA PHE A 93 21.48 -1.42 1.09
C PHE A 93 21.58 -0.34 2.18
N ALA A 94 20.90 -0.51 3.30
CA ALA A 94 20.94 0.44 4.40
C ALA A 94 22.35 0.55 5.02
N GLY A 95 23.08 -0.57 5.09
CA GLY A 95 24.47 -0.59 5.53
C GLY A 95 25.45 0.13 4.60
N GLN A 96 25.12 0.27 3.32
CA GLN A 96 25.93 0.99 2.32
C GLN A 96 25.48 2.46 2.19
N TRP A 97 24.18 2.71 2.18
CA TRP A 97 23.62 4.04 1.93
C TRP A 97 23.53 4.92 3.19
N HIS A 98 23.53 4.32 4.39
CA HIS A 98 23.49 4.98 5.70
C HIS A 98 22.32 5.98 5.82
N PRO A 99 21.05 5.52 5.81
CA PRO A 99 19.90 6.39 6.03
C PRO A 99 19.90 6.98 7.44
N ASP A 100 19.46 8.23 7.56
CA ASP A 100 19.28 8.93 8.82
C ASP A 100 17.93 8.64 9.48
N LEU A 101 16.95 8.20 8.68
CA LEU A 101 15.56 7.93 9.11
C LEU A 101 14.95 6.81 8.25
N ILE A 102 14.24 5.92 8.90
CA ILE A 102 13.40 4.90 8.25
C ILE A 102 11.92 5.29 8.39
N VAL A 103 11.17 5.31 7.27
CA VAL A 103 9.71 5.48 7.28
C VAL A 103 9.06 4.23 6.68
N TYR A 104 8.06 3.67 7.35
CA TYR A 104 7.45 2.43 6.92
C TYR A 104 5.94 2.35 7.25
N PRO A 105 5.11 1.68 6.44
CA PRO A 105 3.72 1.38 6.77
C PRO A 105 3.63 0.15 7.69
N PRO A 106 2.48 -0.14 8.32
CA PRO A 106 2.31 -1.23 9.30
C PRO A 106 2.81 -2.62 8.87
N LEU A 107 2.81 -2.93 7.59
CA LEU A 107 3.33 -4.19 7.03
C LEU A 107 4.71 -4.04 6.35
N GLY A 108 5.35 -2.90 6.50
CA GLY A 108 6.73 -2.65 6.05
C GLY A 108 7.76 -3.12 7.08
N LEU A 109 7.65 -4.37 7.53
CA LEU A 109 8.33 -4.93 8.71
C LEU A 109 9.86 -5.00 8.61
N ALA A 110 10.40 -4.91 7.39
CA ALA A 110 11.85 -4.77 7.20
C ALA A 110 12.37 -3.41 7.70
N GLY A 111 11.51 -2.39 7.81
CA GLY A 111 11.86 -1.08 8.35
C GLY A 111 12.38 -1.15 9.80
N PRO A 112 11.60 -1.66 10.76
CA PRO A 112 12.06 -1.88 12.14
C PRO A 112 13.26 -2.80 12.26
N LEU A 113 13.42 -3.79 11.37
CA LEU A 113 14.61 -4.64 11.34
C LEU A 113 15.88 -3.84 11.04
N ILE A 114 15.84 -2.99 10.00
CA ILE A 114 16.96 -2.12 9.62
C ILE A 114 17.25 -1.13 10.75
N ALA A 115 16.20 -0.52 11.30
CA ALA A 115 16.30 0.43 12.40
C ALA A 115 17.02 -0.18 13.61
N ALA A 116 16.63 -1.40 14.00
CA ALA A 116 17.27 -2.13 15.10
C ALA A 116 18.74 -2.50 14.81
N LYS A 117 19.01 -2.95 13.56
CA LYS A 117 20.37 -3.41 13.20
C LYS A 117 21.39 -2.28 13.21
N TYR A 118 21.00 -1.10 12.76
CA TYR A 118 21.92 0.03 12.57
C TYR A 118 21.73 1.17 13.59
N GLY A 119 20.79 1.03 14.53
CA GLY A 119 20.50 2.09 15.50
C GLY A 119 19.90 3.34 14.88
N ILE A 120 19.17 3.19 13.76
CA ILE A 120 18.56 4.30 13.02
C ILE A 120 17.16 4.56 13.57
N PRO A 121 16.75 5.83 13.79
CA PRO A 121 15.38 6.13 14.18
C PRO A 121 14.38 5.67 13.10
N SER A 122 13.22 5.17 13.53
CA SER A 122 12.14 4.76 12.64
C SER A 122 10.83 5.48 12.97
N VAL A 123 10.01 5.67 11.95
CA VAL A 123 8.68 6.25 12.02
C VAL A 123 7.71 5.37 11.26
N MET A 124 6.61 4.96 11.92
CA MET A 124 5.55 4.24 11.25
C MET A 124 4.48 5.22 10.74
N GLN A 125 4.14 5.14 9.45
CA GLN A 125 3.00 5.86 8.88
C GLN A 125 1.80 4.92 8.79
N THR A 126 0.69 5.23 9.45
CA THR A 126 -0.54 4.45 9.35
C THR A 126 -1.16 4.53 7.95
N VAL A 127 -1.94 3.53 7.57
CA VAL A 127 -2.59 3.45 6.25
C VAL A 127 -4.10 3.20 6.36
N GLY A 128 -4.66 3.23 7.55
CA GLY A 128 -6.08 2.92 7.81
C GLY A 128 -6.54 3.39 9.19
N PHE A 129 -7.78 3.08 9.54
CA PHE A 129 -8.48 3.64 10.70
C PHE A 129 -8.13 2.96 12.04
N ALA A 130 -7.65 1.73 12.00
CA ALA A 130 -7.47 0.92 13.20
C ALA A 130 -6.08 0.31 13.25
N HIS A 131 -5.26 0.85 14.11
CA HIS A 131 -3.95 0.28 14.43
C HIS A 131 -3.78 0.22 15.94
N THR A 132 -3.23 -0.87 16.44
CA THR A 132 -2.91 -1.03 17.85
C THR A 132 -1.49 -1.53 18.00
N SER A 133 -0.79 -1.12 19.04
CA SER A 133 0.56 -1.62 19.34
C SER A 133 0.59 -3.14 19.40
N ALA A 134 -0.41 -3.77 20.01
CA ALA A 134 -0.51 -5.22 20.07
C ALA A 134 -0.56 -5.88 18.69
N HIS A 135 -1.35 -5.31 17.76
CA HIS A 135 -1.42 -5.82 16.38
C HIS A 135 -0.09 -5.67 15.65
N ILE A 136 0.52 -4.48 15.74
CA ILE A 136 1.82 -4.22 15.11
C ILE A 136 2.89 -5.16 15.67
N GLN A 137 2.95 -5.34 16.99
CA GLN A 137 3.88 -6.27 17.63
C GLN A 137 3.65 -7.72 17.17
N MET A 138 2.39 -8.16 17.09
CA MET A 138 2.07 -9.51 16.60
C MET A 138 2.57 -9.72 15.16
N VAL A 139 2.31 -8.77 14.28
CA VAL A 139 2.76 -8.85 12.88
C VAL A 139 4.28 -8.77 12.78
N THR A 140 4.91 -7.89 13.56
CA THR A 140 6.38 -7.76 13.58
C THR A 140 7.05 -9.05 14.06
N ARG A 141 6.49 -9.75 15.04
CA ARG A 141 7.02 -11.05 15.50
C ARG A 141 7.00 -12.12 14.41
N SER A 142 6.14 -12.00 13.40
CA SER A 142 6.11 -12.92 12.25
C SER A 142 7.37 -12.85 11.38
N LEU A 143 8.15 -11.75 11.48
CA LEU A 143 9.45 -11.60 10.82
C LEU A 143 10.65 -12.13 11.66
N GLY A 144 10.39 -12.88 12.73
CA GLY A 144 11.41 -13.33 13.68
C GLY A 144 12.56 -14.12 13.08
N ASN A 145 12.38 -14.79 11.95
CA ASN A 145 13.46 -15.47 11.23
C ASN A 145 14.46 -14.46 10.64
N ALA A 146 13.99 -13.37 10.04
CA ALA A 146 14.87 -12.32 9.52
C ALA A 146 15.64 -11.62 10.66
N TYR A 147 14.97 -11.32 11.78
CA TYR A 147 15.64 -10.76 12.96
C TYR A 147 16.80 -11.66 13.44
N ARG A 148 16.56 -12.97 13.57
CA ARG A 148 17.63 -13.93 13.96
C ARG A 148 18.75 -14.00 12.92
N ARG A 149 18.40 -14.06 11.64
CA ARG A 149 19.35 -14.11 10.50
C ARG A 149 20.30 -12.91 10.50
N HIS A 150 19.81 -11.74 10.91
CA HIS A 150 20.58 -10.50 10.99
C HIS A 150 21.16 -10.20 12.37
N GLY A 151 21.05 -11.10 13.34
CA GLY A 151 21.63 -10.95 14.69
C GLY A 151 20.94 -9.86 15.52
N VAL A 152 19.63 -9.64 15.33
CA VAL A 152 18.85 -8.62 16.03
C VAL A 152 17.80 -9.29 16.91
N SER A 153 17.63 -8.83 18.14
CA SER A 153 16.71 -9.44 19.12
C SER A 153 15.23 -9.05 18.90
N GLY A 154 14.97 -7.93 18.24
CA GLY A 154 13.59 -7.45 17.97
C GLY A 154 13.53 -6.00 17.50
N PRO A 155 12.34 -5.49 17.20
CA PRO A 155 12.17 -4.12 16.74
C PRO A 155 12.51 -3.11 17.85
N PRO A 156 13.09 -1.95 17.50
CA PRO A 156 13.20 -0.83 18.42
C PRO A 156 11.85 -0.18 18.65
N ARG A 157 11.79 0.73 19.61
CA ARG A 157 10.64 1.65 19.70
C ARG A 157 10.73 2.70 18.59
N ASP A 158 9.63 2.96 17.93
CA ASP A 158 9.53 4.04 16.93
C ASP A 158 9.71 5.40 17.58
N LEU A 159 10.32 6.33 16.84
CA LEU A 159 10.39 7.74 17.23
C LEU A 159 9.01 8.37 17.33
N ALA A 160 8.14 8.04 16.38
CA ALA A 160 6.74 8.47 16.34
C ALA A 160 5.91 7.59 15.41
N TRP A 161 4.59 7.65 15.58
CA TRP A 161 3.64 7.19 14.58
C TRP A 161 2.98 8.38 13.89
N ILE A 162 2.92 8.35 12.56
CA ILE A 162 2.17 9.33 11.77
C ILE A 162 0.78 8.75 11.52
N ASP A 163 -0.25 9.36 12.12
CA ASP A 163 -1.65 8.97 11.89
C ASP A 163 -2.26 9.84 10.79
N VAL A 164 -2.64 9.18 9.70
CA VAL A 164 -3.28 9.84 8.53
C VAL A 164 -4.81 9.86 8.63
N THR A 165 -5.37 9.27 9.68
CA THR A 165 -6.81 9.19 9.88
C THR A 165 -7.33 10.48 10.50
N PRO A 166 -8.46 11.03 10.05
CA PRO A 166 -9.11 12.14 10.73
C PRO A 166 -9.36 11.78 12.21
N PRO A 167 -9.09 12.66 13.16
CA PRO A 167 -9.21 12.36 14.60
C PRO A 167 -10.59 11.80 15.00
N SER A 168 -11.67 12.26 14.34
CA SER A 168 -13.04 11.78 14.59
C SER A 168 -13.30 10.33 14.14
N MET A 169 -12.40 9.76 13.33
CA MET A 169 -12.51 8.40 12.78
C MET A 169 -11.39 7.48 13.26
N SER A 170 -10.37 8.03 13.92
CA SER A 170 -9.23 7.24 14.38
C SER A 170 -9.61 6.38 15.57
N ILE A 171 -9.30 5.08 15.50
CA ILE A 171 -9.32 4.14 16.61
C ILE A 171 -7.91 3.64 16.93
N LEU A 172 -6.94 4.52 16.73
CA LEU A 172 -5.54 4.27 17.05
C LEU A 172 -5.39 4.03 18.56
N LYS A 173 -4.75 2.92 18.92
CA LYS A 173 -4.35 2.60 20.29
C LYS A 173 -2.87 2.21 20.29
N ASN A 174 -2.08 3.03 20.92
CA ASN A 174 -0.65 2.79 21.08
C ASN A 174 -0.25 2.71 22.56
N ASP A 175 0.92 2.17 22.85
CA ASP A 175 1.46 1.98 24.20
C ASP A 175 2.44 3.12 24.57
N GLY A 176 2.18 4.32 24.04
CA GLY A 176 2.89 5.55 24.41
C GLY A 176 3.90 6.07 23.41
N GLU A 177 3.95 5.55 22.19
CA GLU A 177 4.69 6.19 21.09
C GLU A 177 4.06 7.56 20.81
N PRO A 178 4.85 8.62 20.56
CA PRO A 178 4.34 9.90 20.11
C PRO A 178 3.53 9.73 18.81
N VAL A 179 2.36 10.37 18.74
CA VAL A 179 1.51 10.34 17.54
C VAL A 179 1.50 11.73 16.89
N ILE A 180 1.80 11.78 15.61
CA ILE A 180 1.77 12.98 14.79
C ILE A 180 0.59 12.84 13.84
N SER A 181 -0.45 13.67 13.98
CA SER A 181 -1.55 13.71 13.02
C SER A 181 -1.10 14.38 11.73
N MET A 182 -1.35 13.71 10.61
CA MET A 182 -1.05 14.21 9.27
C MET A 182 -2.28 14.08 8.39
N ARG A 183 -2.62 15.14 7.65
CA ARG A 183 -3.68 15.04 6.63
C ARG A 183 -3.28 14.01 5.57
N TYR A 184 -4.16 13.06 5.31
CA TYR A 184 -3.95 12.13 4.19
C TYR A 184 -3.99 12.87 2.86
N VAL A 185 -2.91 12.75 2.09
CA VAL A 185 -2.81 13.25 0.72
C VAL A 185 -2.73 12.03 -0.19
N PRO A 186 -3.84 11.66 -0.87
CA PRO A 186 -3.85 10.44 -1.67
C PRO A 186 -2.95 10.58 -2.90
N TYR A 187 -2.11 9.59 -3.12
CA TYR A 187 -1.44 9.35 -4.38
C TYR A 187 -2.06 8.11 -5.04
N ASN A 188 -2.54 8.26 -6.26
CA ASN A 188 -3.17 7.18 -7.03
C ASN A 188 -2.56 7.04 -8.43
N GLY A 189 -1.33 7.52 -8.63
CA GLY A 189 -0.71 7.65 -9.94
C GLY A 189 -1.16 8.90 -10.68
N GLY A 190 -0.54 9.15 -11.82
CA GLY A 190 -0.94 10.17 -12.78
C GLY A 190 -1.97 9.64 -13.77
N ALA A 191 -2.65 10.54 -14.46
CA ALA A 191 -3.47 10.23 -15.63
C ALA A 191 -3.57 11.41 -16.58
N VAL A 192 -3.85 11.12 -17.83
CA VAL A 192 -4.33 12.12 -18.80
C VAL A 192 -5.82 12.26 -18.61
N ARG A 193 -6.29 13.51 -18.42
CA ARG A 193 -7.72 13.78 -18.27
C ARG A 193 -8.45 13.47 -19.56
N GLU A 194 -9.51 12.69 -19.46
CA GLU A 194 -10.36 12.33 -20.57
C GLU A 194 -11.66 13.14 -20.58
N PRO A 195 -12.24 13.51 -21.76
CA PRO A 195 -13.45 14.31 -21.84
C PRO A 195 -14.65 13.73 -21.08
N TRP A 196 -14.76 12.40 -20.99
CA TRP A 196 -15.85 11.73 -20.29
C TRP A 196 -15.76 11.82 -18.76
N TRP A 197 -14.64 12.34 -18.20
CA TRP A 197 -14.53 12.59 -16.77
C TRP A 197 -15.42 13.73 -16.32
N ASP A 198 -15.77 14.64 -17.23
CA ASP A 198 -16.68 15.72 -16.92
C ASP A 198 -18.09 15.16 -16.74
N ARG A 199 -18.76 15.60 -15.68
CA ARG A 199 -20.13 15.17 -15.41
C ARG A 199 -21.08 15.72 -16.45
N ALA A 200 -21.96 14.87 -16.99
CA ALA A 200 -23.15 15.37 -17.65
C ALA A 200 -24.08 16.07 -16.63
N PRO A 201 -24.59 17.27 -16.91
CA PRO A 201 -25.49 17.96 -15.99
C PRO A 201 -26.69 17.09 -15.61
N GLY A 202 -27.02 17.05 -14.31
CA GLY A 202 -28.19 16.36 -13.79
C GLY A 202 -28.08 14.84 -13.65
N ARG A 203 -26.99 14.19 -14.11
CA ARG A 203 -26.81 12.74 -13.97
C ARG A 203 -25.88 12.38 -12.81
N LYS A 204 -26.31 11.46 -11.97
CA LYS A 204 -25.47 10.91 -10.89
C LYS A 204 -24.38 10.03 -11.47
N ARG A 205 -23.25 9.94 -10.77
CA ARG A 205 -22.15 9.04 -11.11
C ARG A 205 -21.74 8.21 -9.91
N LEU A 206 -21.58 6.91 -10.13
CA LEU A 206 -21.10 5.96 -9.13
C LEU A 206 -19.75 5.40 -9.58
N LEU A 207 -18.74 5.52 -8.72
CA LEU A 207 -17.46 4.83 -8.91
C LEU A 207 -17.46 3.57 -8.05
N ILE A 208 -17.28 2.43 -8.70
CA ILE A 208 -17.21 1.12 -8.05
C ILE A 208 -15.81 0.56 -8.26
N SER A 209 -15.12 0.22 -7.17
CA SER A 209 -13.82 -0.43 -7.18
C SER A 209 -13.73 -1.45 -6.06
N LEU A 210 -13.27 -2.65 -6.38
CA LEU A 210 -12.97 -3.69 -5.40
C LEU A 210 -11.51 -3.66 -4.94
N GLY A 211 -10.76 -2.63 -5.33
CA GLY A 211 -9.32 -2.60 -5.15
C GLY A 211 -8.60 -3.60 -6.05
N THR A 212 -7.35 -3.88 -5.72
CA THR A 212 -6.49 -4.75 -6.55
C THR A 212 -6.35 -6.17 -6.00
N VAL A 213 -6.60 -6.36 -4.70
CA VAL A 213 -6.39 -7.64 -4.02
C VAL A 213 -7.64 -8.53 -4.04
N LYS A 214 -8.81 -7.94 -3.71
CA LYS A 214 -10.05 -8.73 -3.58
C LYS A 214 -10.44 -9.49 -4.86
N PRO A 215 -10.37 -8.91 -6.06
CA PRO A 215 -10.67 -9.64 -7.30
C PRO A 215 -9.73 -10.81 -7.57
N MET A 216 -8.50 -10.77 -7.06
CA MET A 216 -7.54 -11.87 -7.20
C MET A 216 -7.87 -13.08 -6.31
N VAL A 217 -8.56 -12.85 -5.20
CA VAL A 217 -8.81 -13.86 -4.16
C VAL A 217 -10.22 -14.44 -4.24
N ASP A 218 -11.22 -13.57 -4.36
CA ASP A 218 -12.64 -13.91 -4.25
C ASP A 218 -13.34 -13.98 -5.60
N GLY A 219 -12.64 -13.70 -6.70
CA GLY A 219 -13.21 -13.73 -8.05
C GLY A 219 -14.13 -12.54 -8.33
N LEU A 220 -15.07 -12.74 -9.27
CA LEU A 220 -15.90 -11.68 -9.86
C LEU A 220 -17.39 -11.74 -9.47
N ASP A 221 -17.78 -12.56 -8.50
CA ASP A 221 -19.20 -12.75 -8.16
C ASP A 221 -19.88 -11.45 -7.77
N LEU A 222 -19.20 -10.61 -6.98
CA LEU A 222 -19.72 -9.28 -6.61
C LEU A 222 -19.90 -8.37 -7.83
N ILE A 223 -19.04 -8.49 -8.83
CA ILE A 223 -19.15 -7.72 -10.08
C ILE A 223 -20.37 -8.16 -10.88
N SER A 224 -20.68 -9.47 -10.88
CA SER A 224 -21.90 -9.97 -11.55
C SER A 224 -23.16 -9.34 -10.95
N TRP A 225 -23.26 -9.24 -9.63
CA TRP A 225 -24.39 -8.57 -8.97
C TRP A 225 -24.48 -7.09 -9.32
N VAL A 226 -23.35 -6.38 -9.38
CA VAL A 226 -23.31 -4.98 -9.83
C VAL A 226 -23.83 -4.88 -11.26
N MET A 227 -23.45 -5.79 -12.16
CA MET A 227 -23.91 -5.81 -13.55
C MET A 227 -25.40 -6.08 -13.67
N ASP A 228 -25.91 -7.04 -12.90
CA ASP A 228 -27.33 -7.42 -12.95
C ASP A 228 -28.24 -6.28 -12.47
N SER A 229 -27.79 -5.51 -11.47
CA SER A 229 -28.54 -4.37 -10.90
C SER A 229 -28.30 -3.05 -11.62
N ALA A 230 -27.31 -2.94 -12.50
CA ALA A 230 -26.88 -1.67 -13.08
C ALA A 230 -27.98 -0.95 -13.88
N ASN A 231 -28.84 -1.70 -14.61
CA ASN A 231 -29.90 -1.13 -15.41
C ASN A 231 -31.04 -0.53 -14.57
N GLU A 232 -31.14 -0.87 -13.28
CA GLU A 232 -32.15 -0.37 -12.36
C GLU A 232 -31.72 0.95 -11.70
N VAL A 233 -30.46 1.37 -11.92
CA VAL A 233 -29.89 2.55 -11.27
C VAL A 233 -29.81 3.72 -12.26
N GLU A 234 -30.46 4.84 -11.92
CA GLU A 234 -30.39 6.09 -12.69
C GLU A 234 -29.05 6.83 -12.45
N ALA A 235 -27.95 6.21 -12.85
CA ALA A 235 -26.62 6.78 -12.74
C ALA A 235 -25.67 6.23 -13.81
N ASP A 236 -24.61 6.97 -14.11
CA ASP A 236 -23.45 6.44 -14.84
C ASP A 236 -22.56 5.68 -13.86
N ILE A 237 -22.31 4.42 -14.13
CA ILE A 237 -21.50 3.56 -13.31
C ILE A 237 -20.11 3.44 -13.93
N ILE A 238 -19.09 3.86 -13.20
CA ILE A 238 -17.68 3.67 -13.55
C ILE A 238 -17.16 2.49 -12.73
N LEU A 239 -16.92 1.39 -13.41
CA LEU A 239 -16.39 0.17 -12.78
C LEU A 239 -14.90 0.07 -13.03
N GLN A 240 -14.11 0.20 -11.96
CA GLN A 240 -12.66 0.00 -12.03
C GLN A 240 -12.31 -1.47 -11.80
N LEU A 241 -11.71 -2.09 -12.81
CA LEU A 241 -11.35 -3.50 -12.79
C LEU A 241 -10.10 -3.76 -13.62
N ALA A 242 -9.14 -4.51 -13.06
CA ALA A 242 -7.92 -4.88 -13.74
C ALA A 242 -8.17 -5.66 -15.05
N MET A 243 -7.30 -5.51 -16.04
CA MET A 243 -7.46 -6.10 -17.38
C MET A 243 -7.66 -7.62 -17.36
N ASN A 244 -6.91 -8.32 -16.53
CA ASN A 244 -7.00 -9.78 -16.39
C ASN A 244 -8.33 -10.27 -15.82
N ALA A 245 -9.06 -9.41 -15.10
CA ALA A 245 -10.37 -9.73 -14.53
C ALA A 245 -11.53 -9.48 -15.52
N ARG A 246 -11.26 -8.90 -16.70
CA ARG A 246 -12.31 -8.58 -17.71
C ARG A 246 -12.79 -9.80 -18.48
N ALA A 247 -11.97 -10.83 -18.64
CA ALA A 247 -12.25 -11.99 -19.50
C ALA A 247 -13.51 -12.79 -19.10
N GLY A 248 -13.99 -12.66 -17.85
CA GLY A 248 -15.20 -13.31 -17.36
C GLY A 248 -16.47 -12.45 -17.39
N LEU A 249 -16.38 -11.20 -17.86
CA LEU A 249 -17.54 -10.30 -17.84
C LEU A 249 -18.49 -10.57 -19.02
N ARG A 250 -19.80 -10.58 -18.71
CA ARG A 250 -20.87 -10.54 -19.70
C ARG A 250 -20.92 -9.19 -20.42
N LYS A 251 -21.83 -9.04 -21.38
CA LYS A 251 -22.08 -7.77 -22.04
C LYS A 251 -22.40 -6.68 -21.01
N LEU A 252 -21.67 -5.56 -21.09
CA LEU A 252 -21.85 -4.44 -20.17
C LEU A 252 -23.21 -3.75 -20.39
N PRO A 253 -23.94 -3.39 -19.32
CA PRO A 253 -25.06 -2.46 -19.39
C PRO A 253 -24.67 -1.12 -20.00
N SER A 254 -25.62 -0.44 -20.66
CA SER A 254 -25.33 0.81 -21.39
C SER A 254 -24.88 1.97 -20.51
N ASN A 255 -25.23 1.94 -19.23
CA ASN A 255 -24.82 2.93 -18.22
C ASN A 255 -23.55 2.55 -17.45
N VAL A 256 -22.86 1.45 -17.83
CA VAL A 256 -21.63 1.01 -17.21
C VAL A 256 -20.43 1.26 -18.12
N ARG A 257 -19.44 2.00 -17.61
CA ARG A 257 -18.14 2.18 -18.24
C ARG A 257 -17.09 1.43 -17.44
N LEU A 258 -16.37 0.54 -18.12
CA LEU A 258 -15.26 -0.19 -17.52
C LEU A 258 -13.94 0.57 -17.71
N VAL A 259 -13.22 0.76 -16.63
CA VAL A 259 -11.88 1.37 -16.63
C VAL A 259 -10.88 0.43 -15.94
N GLU A 260 -9.64 0.42 -16.42
CA GLU A 260 -8.59 -0.39 -15.79
C GLU A 260 -8.04 0.29 -14.54
N TRP A 261 -7.69 1.55 -14.70
CA TRP A 261 -7.15 2.39 -13.65
C TRP A 261 -7.67 3.81 -13.80
N ILE A 262 -8.08 4.39 -12.70
CA ILE A 262 -8.42 5.80 -12.61
C ILE A 262 -7.88 6.35 -11.29
N PRO A 263 -7.16 7.48 -11.29
CA PRO A 263 -6.70 8.10 -10.06
C PRO A 263 -7.90 8.66 -9.29
N MET A 264 -8.41 7.92 -8.33
CA MET A 264 -9.63 8.26 -7.59
C MET A 264 -9.57 9.66 -6.97
N GLY A 265 -8.41 10.07 -6.43
CA GLY A 265 -8.23 11.39 -5.83
C GLY A 265 -8.42 12.55 -6.80
N VAL A 266 -8.17 12.31 -8.10
CA VAL A 266 -8.40 13.33 -9.16
C VAL A 266 -9.83 13.20 -9.70
N PHE A 267 -10.29 12.00 -9.96
CA PHE A 267 -11.59 11.73 -10.59
C PHE A 267 -12.79 12.12 -9.70
N LEU A 268 -12.69 11.91 -8.39
CA LEU A 268 -13.77 12.22 -7.44
C LEU A 268 -13.89 13.71 -7.11
N ASN A 269 -12.85 14.51 -7.37
CA ASN A 269 -12.82 15.95 -7.12
C ASN A 269 -13.24 16.79 -8.34
N GLY A 270 -13.59 16.16 -9.45
CA GLY A 270 -13.99 16.79 -10.71
C GLY A 270 -15.48 16.95 -10.93
#